data_396da592005a493f15249c3f45df6749
#
_entry.id   396da592005a493f15249c3f45df6749
#
_cell.length_a   1.000
_cell.length_b   1.000
_cell.length_c   1.000
_cell.angle_alpha   90.00
_cell.angle_beta   90.00
_cell.angle_gamma   90.00
#
_symmetry.space_group_name_H-M   'P 1'
#
loop_
_entity.id
_entity.type
_entity.pdbx_description
1 polymer ?
#
loop_
_entity_poly.entity_id
_entity_poly.type
_entity_poly.pdbx_seq_one_letter_code
_entity_poly.pdbx_strand_id
1 'polypeptide(L)'
;MLHDTLNQSFDRPFAFLDIACGDASQMRALSGTKVRHYHGVDLSEPALELAANNLKDMPFEVELDHGDFVEAVTRRPGPADVAWCSLSIHHLVTDEKLRLMRALHGSTGSFLMIYEPTRQDGETREGYLQRFRRVNRPRWTMLTPEEWAQIDHHVTTCDLPETKATWLDLGRQAGFSKARELFQDPTGFYRVFRYDR
;
A
#
# COMPACT_ATOMS: atom_id res chain seq x y z
N MET A 1 -0.04 0.75 14.27
CA MET A 1 0.63 -0.39 13.58
C MET A 1 1.79 0.11 12.72
N LEU A 2 1.60 0.87 11.60
CA LEU A 2 2.73 1.37 10.78
C LEU A 2 3.75 2.15 11.62
N HIS A 3 3.33 3.19 12.34
CA HIS A 3 4.15 3.98 13.26
C HIS A 3 4.99 3.12 14.22
N ASP A 4 4.36 2.16 14.90
CA ASP A 4 5.06 1.31 15.88
C ASP A 4 6.08 0.39 15.20
N THR A 5 5.72 -0.14 14.02
CA THR A 5 6.64 -0.97 13.24
C THR A 5 7.88 -0.19 12.82
N LEU A 6 7.71 1.07 12.38
CA LEU A 6 8.84 1.93 12.00
C LEU A 6 9.73 2.26 13.21
N ASN A 7 9.15 2.66 14.33
CA ASN A 7 9.89 2.98 15.54
C ASN A 7 10.64 1.78 16.15
N GLN A 8 10.09 0.58 16.00
CA GLN A 8 10.77 -0.65 16.42
C GLN A 8 11.89 -1.09 15.46
N SER A 9 11.80 -0.67 14.19
CA SER A 9 12.74 -1.07 13.15
C SER A 9 13.93 -0.13 13.00
N PHE A 10 13.80 1.15 13.40
CA PHE A 10 14.82 2.17 13.20
C PHE A 10 15.09 2.98 14.45
N ASP A 11 16.34 2.97 14.85
CA ASP A 11 16.92 3.85 15.89
C ASP A 11 17.62 5.08 15.28
N ARG A 12 17.79 5.13 13.95
CA ARG A 12 18.41 6.20 13.15
C ARG A 12 17.42 6.85 12.18
N PRO A 13 17.73 8.04 11.63
CA PRO A 13 16.97 8.62 10.52
C PRO A 13 16.93 7.69 9.29
N PHE A 14 15.77 7.67 8.59
CA PHE A 14 15.57 6.79 7.43
C PHE A 14 14.73 7.48 6.33
N ALA A 15 14.85 6.94 5.10
CA ALA A 15 14.07 7.36 3.94
C ALA A 15 12.84 6.46 3.75
N PHE A 16 11.69 7.07 3.51
CA PHE A 16 10.40 6.41 3.33
C PHE A 16 9.86 6.69 1.93
N LEU A 17 9.58 5.64 1.16
CA LEU A 17 8.96 5.69 -0.15
C LEU A 17 7.49 5.24 -0.02
N ASP A 18 6.56 6.08 -0.45
CA ASP A 18 5.13 5.83 -0.47
C ASP A 18 4.64 5.75 -1.92
N ILE A 19 4.38 4.56 -2.42
CA ILE A 19 3.90 4.36 -3.79
C ILE A 19 2.37 4.31 -3.81
N ALA A 20 1.77 5.02 -4.75
CA ALA A 20 0.34 5.33 -4.80
C ALA A 20 -0.09 6.02 -3.48
N CYS A 21 0.58 7.12 -3.16
CA CYS A 21 0.43 7.80 -1.88
C CYS A 21 -0.92 8.53 -1.72
N GLY A 22 -1.66 8.73 -2.80
CA GLY A 22 -2.91 9.47 -2.79
C GLY A 22 -2.73 10.87 -2.20
N ASP A 23 -3.64 11.26 -1.32
CA ASP A 23 -3.58 12.52 -0.58
C ASP A 23 -2.64 12.50 0.65
N ALA A 24 -1.97 11.39 0.91
CA ALA A 24 -1.06 11.17 2.04
C ALA A 24 -1.63 11.54 3.43
N SER A 25 -2.96 11.64 3.57
CA SER A 25 -3.60 12.06 4.84
C SER A 25 -3.24 11.13 6.01
N GLN A 26 -3.08 9.84 5.74
CA GLN A 26 -2.70 8.83 6.73
C GLN A 26 -1.23 8.95 7.17
N MET A 27 -0.37 9.60 6.35
CA MET A 27 1.06 9.73 6.63
C MET A 27 1.35 10.76 7.71
N ARG A 28 0.37 11.56 8.14
CA ARG A 28 0.47 12.37 9.37
C ARG A 28 0.81 11.52 10.60
N ALA A 29 0.44 10.24 10.59
CA ALA A 29 0.84 9.27 11.60
C ALA A 29 2.36 8.98 11.65
N LEU A 30 3.14 9.43 10.66
CA LEU A 30 4.61 9.36 10.68
C LEU A 30 5.25 10.44 11.58
N SER A 31 4.48 11.42 12.03
CA SER A 31 4.94 12.36 13.05
C SER A 31 5.39 11.59 14.30
N GLY A 32 6.59 11.92 14.80
CA GLY A 32 7.19 11.19 15.93
C GLY A 32 7.96 9.91 15.56
N THR A 33 8.04 9.55 14.28
CA THR A 33 9.01 8.58 13.76
C THR A 33 10.33 9.25 13.40
N LYS A 34 11.33 8.45 13.02
CA LYS A 34 12.64 8.97 12.55
C LYS A 34 12.70 9.08 11.02
N VAL A 35 11.57 9.24 10.33
CA VAL A 35 11.55 9.59 8.90
C VAL A 35 12.29 10.92 8.73
N ARG A 36 13.29 10.94 7.85
CA ARG A 36 14.00 12.15 7.46
C ARG A 36 13.57 12.65 6.09
N HIS A 37 13.29 11.72 5.18
CA HIS A 37 12.88 12.02 3.82
C HIS A 37 11.68 11.14 3.46
N TYR A 38 10.57 11.76 3.10
CA TYR A 38 9.37 11.13 2.56
C TYR A 38 9.30 11.39 1.06
N HIS A 39 9.17 10.33 0.28
CA HIS A 39 8.96 10.42 -1.16
C HIS A 39 7.63 9.76 -1.52
N GLY A 40 6.64 10.55 -1.91
CA GLY A 40 5.33 10.11 -2.37
C GLY A 40 5.25 10.10 -3.89
N VAL A 41 4.65 9.05 -4.45
CA VAL A 41 4.40 8.95 -5.89
C VAL A 41 2.94 8.61 -6.11
N ASP A 42 2.24 9.35 -6.99
CA ASP A 42 0.86 9.06 -7.37
C ASP A 42 0.57 9.48 -8.83
N LEU A 43 -0.41 8.81 -9.44
CA LEU A 43 -0.93 9.14 -10.79
C LEU A 43 -1.88 10.34 -10.80
N SER A 44 -2.43 10.70 -9.64
CA SER A 44 -3.42 11.76 -9.50
C SER A 44 -2.77 13.07 -9.08
N GLU A 45 -2.61 14.00 -10.02
CA GLU A 45 -2.11 15.34 -9.71
C GLU A 45 -2.98 16.06 -8.65
N PRO A 46 -4.33 16.00 -8.69
CA PRO A 46 -5.15 16.56 -7.61
C PRO A 46 -4.92 15.90 -6.23
N ALA A 47 -4.62 14.60 -6.19
CA ALA A 47 -4.29 13.94 -4.93
C ALA A 47 -2.93 14.41 -4.38
N LEU A 48 -1.94 14.63 -5.24
CA LEU A 48 -0.64 15.17 -4.86
C LEU A 48 -0.72 16.61 -4.34
N GLU A 49 -1.60 17.44 -4.88
CA GLU A 49 -1.86 18.78 -4.33
C GLU A 49 -2.41 18.70 -2.90
N LEU A 50 -3.31 17.77 -2.63
CA LEU A 50 -3.81 17.50 -1.28
C LEU A 50 -2.70 16.93 -0.39
N ALA A 51 -1.87 16.01 -0.91
CA ALA A 51 -0.73 15.45 -0.19
C ALA A 51 0.26 16.53 0.25
N ALA A 52 0.59 17.48 -0.64
CA ALA A 52 1.44 18.60 -0.31
C ALA A 52 0.87 19.44 0.86
N ASN A 53 -0.44 19.69 0.86
CA ASN A 53 -1.10 20.38 1.96
C ASN A 53 -1.11 19.57 3.26
N ASN A 54 -1.35 18.26 3.17
CA ASN A 54 -1.39 17.37 4.33
C ASN A 54 -0.02 17.19 4.99
N LEU A 55 1.05 17.28 4.21
CA LEU A 55 2.42 17.04 4.67
C LEU A 55 3.23 18.30 4.95
N LYS A 56 2.72 19.52 4.67
CA LYS A 56 3.47 20.79 4.75
C LYS A 56 4.12 21.08 6.10
N ASP A 57 3.50 20.62 7.19
CA ASP A 57 3.97 20.90 8.57
C ASP A 57 4.68 19.67 9.19
N MET A 58 5.03 18.67 8.35
CA MET A 58 5.69 17.48 8.85
C MET A 58 7.19 17.73 9.12
N PRO A 59 7.77 17.07 10.13
CA PRO A 59 9.15 17.32 10.57
C PRO A 59 10.21 16.62 9.68
N PHE A 60 9.89 16.32 8.43
CA PHE A 60 10.78 15.65 7.46
C PHE A 60 10.69 16.32 6.09
N GLU A 61 11.70 16.09 5.26
CA GLU A 61 11.71 16.55 3.87
C GLU A 61 10.64 15.77 3.09
N VAL A 62 9.87 16.46 2.25
CA VAL A 62 8.80 15.91 1.42
C VAL A 62 9.14 16.10 -0.05
N GLU A 63 9.15 15.03 -0.80
CA GLU A 63 9.24 14.97 -2.26
C GLU A 63 7.97 14.28 -2.79
N LEU A 64 7.32 14.87 -3.79
CA LEU A 64 6.11 14.32 -4.40
C LEU A 64 6.29 14.29 -5.92
N ASP A 65 6.13 13.10 -6.49
CA ASP A 65 6.25 12.86 -7.93
C ASP A 65 4.90 12.46 -8.54
N HIS A 66 4.53 13.14 -9.62
CA HIS A 66 3.41 12.73 -10.46
C HIS A 66 3.88 11.69 -11.47
N GLY A 67 3.35 10.48 -11.41
CA GLY A 67 3.70 9.42 -12.33
C GLY A 67 3.26 8.02 -11.93
N ASP A 68 3.47 7.10 -12.84
CA ASP A 68 3.26 5.67 -12.58
C ASP A 68 4.29 5.16 -11.57
N PHE A 69 3.82 4.49 -10.54
CA PHE A 69 4.68 4.01 -9.46
C PHE A 69 5.64 2.88 -9.89
N VAL A 70 5.30 2.09 -10.92
CA VAL A 70 6.21 1.06 -11.47
C VAL A 70 7.41 1.74 -12.15
N GLU A 71 7.13 2.80 -12.92
CA GLU A 71 8.20 3.59 -13.54
C GLU A 71 9.04 4.33 -12.49
N ALA A 72 8.40 4.96 -11.51
CA ALA A 72 9.08 5.69 -10.46
C ALA A 72 10.04 4.80 -9.65
N VAL A 73 9.59 3.59 -9.28
CA VAL A 73 10.43 2.61 -8.56
C VAL A 73 11.63 2.17 -9.39
N THR A 74 11.46 1.99 -10.71
CA THR A 74 12.56 1.54 -11.59
C THR A 74 13.57 2.64 -11.93
N ARG A 75 13.16 3.91 -11.91
CA ARG A 75 14.02 5.06 -12.24
C ARG A 75 14.74 5.68 -11.04
N ARG A 76 14.38 5.29 -9.84
CA ARG A 76 14.91 5.90 -8.62
C ARG A 76 16.42 5.73 -8.46
N PRO A 77 17.19 6.79 -8.14
CA PRO A 77 18.66 6.76 -8.06
C PRO A 77 19.22 6.11 -6.78
N GLY A 78 18.42 5.40 -5.99
CA GLY A 78 18.89 4.70 -4.80
C GLY A 78 17.75 4.12 -3.97
N PRO A 79 18.04 3.17 -3.08
CA PRO A 79 17.02 2.55 -2.26
C PRO A 79 16.51 3.49 -1.18
N ALA A 80 15.18 3.49 -0.96
CA ALA A 80 14.63 3.95 0.30
C ALA A 80 14.91 2.90 1.38
N ASP A 81 15.00 3.30 2.66
CA ASP A 81 15.08 2.30 3.73
C ASP A 81 13.80 1.47 3.81
N VAL A 82 12.65 2.10 3.65
CA VAL A 82 11.31 1.49 3.66
C VAL A 82 10.52 1.88 2.43
N ALA A 83 9.85 0.91 1.82
CA ALA A 83 8.76 1.16 0.88
C ALA A 83 7.41 0.80 1.50
N TRP A 84 6.40 1.58 1.19
CA TRP A 84 5.01 1.40 1.58
C TRP A 84 4.10 1.49 0.37
N CYS A 85 3.07 0.65 0.33
CA CYS A 85 1.95 0.77 -0.60
C CYS A 85 0.65 0.42 0.09
N SER A 86 -0.38 1.19 -0.15
CA SER A 86 -1.69 0.98 0.47
C SER A 86 -2.79 1.02 -0.58
N LEU A 87 -3.55 -0.07 -0.68
CA LEU A 87 -4.78 -0.16 -1.48
C LEU A 87 -4.60 0.18 -2.97
N SER A 88 -3.52 -0.32 -3.58
CA SER A 88 -3.22 -0.03 -4.99
C SER A 88 -2.69 -1.21 -5.79
N ILE A 89 -1.87 -2.09 -5.19
CA ILE A 89 -1.25 -3.20 -5.92
C ILE A 89 -2.30 -4.23 -6.37
N HIS A 90 -3.43 -4.32 -5.69
CA HIS A 90 -4.52 -5.23 -6.06
C HIS A 90 -5.17 -4.91 -7.42
N HIS A 91 -4.93 -3.75 -8.00
CA HIS A 91 -5.39 -3.42 -9.37
C HIS A 91 -4.56 -4.08 -10.46
N LEU A 92 -3.35 -4.53 -10.16
CA LEU A 92 -2.48 -5.22 -11.11
C LEU A 92 -2.85 -6.70 -11.24
N VAL A 93 -2.60 -7.31 -12.39
CA VAL A 93 -2.63 -8.78 -12.52
C VAL A 93 -1.43 -9.40 -11.80
N THR A 94 -1.51 -10.68 -11.47
CA THR A 94 -0.52 -11.36 -10.61
C THR A 94 0.92 -11.24 -11.12
N ASP A 95 1.13 -11.35 -12.43
CA ASP A 95 2.47 -11.22 -13.03
C ASP A 95 3.03 -9.78 -12.94
N GLU A 96 2.17 -8.78 -13.01
CA GLU A 96 2.55 -7.37 -12.82
C GLU A 96 2.86 -7.09 -11.36
N LYS A 97 2.08 -7.63 -10.43
CA LYS A 97 2.39 -7.59 -9.00
C LYS A 97 3.79 -8.14 -8.72
N LEU A 98 4.12 -9.31 -9.30
CA LEU A 98 5.45 -9.90 -9.13
C LEU A 98 6.56 -9.02 -9.71
N ARG A 99 6.33 -8.44 -10.89
CA ARG A 99 7.30 -7.50 -11.51
C ARG A 99 7.52 -6.27 -10.62
N LEU A 100 6.44 -5.67 -10.12
CA LEU A 100 6.53 -4.53 -9.19
C LEU A 100 7.27 -4.91 -7.89
N MET A 101 6.94 -6.05 -7.29
CA MET A 101 7.59 -6.48 -6.04
C MET A 101 9.09 -6.76 -6.23
N ARG A 102 9.51 -7.26 -7.41
CA ARG A 102 10.95 -7.38 -7.75
C ARG A 102 11.63 -6.03 -7.86
N ALA A 103 11.00 -5.05 -8.51
CA ALA A 103 11.51 -3.69 -8.58
C ALA A 103 11.60 -3.05 -7.19
N LEU A 104 10.58 -3.23 -6.36
CA LEU A 104 10.58 -2.77 -4.96
C LEU A 104 11.65 -3.45 -4.12
N HIS A 105 11.90 -4.75 -4.31
CA HIS A 105 13.03 -5.42 -3.67
C HIS A 105 14.37 -4.74 -4.03
N GLY A 106 14.56 -4.38 -5.30
CA GLY A 106 15.77 -3.66 -5.74
C GLY A 106 15.88 -2.24 -5.16
N SER A 107 14.77 -1.57 -4.91
CA SER A 107 14.68 -0.16 -4.49
C SER A 107 14.49 0.02 -2.97
N THR A 108 14.43 -1.05 -2.20
CA THR A 108 14.19 -1.00 -0.76
C THR A 108 15.43 -1.49 0.00
N GLY A 109 15.90 -0.71 0.98
CA GLY A 109 17.11 -1.03 1.76
C GLY A 109 16.87 -2.00 2.91
N SER A 110 15.69 -1.93 3.55
CA SER A 110 15.37 -2.75 4.72
C SER A 110 14.12 -3.61 4.52
N PHE A 111 12.96 -3.01 4.26
CA PHE A 111 11.74 -3.78 4.05
C PHE A 111 10.67 -3.01 3.25
N LEU A 112 9.82 -3.78 2.59
CA LEU A 112 8.56 -3.34 2.00
C LEU A 112 7.40 -3.68 2.96
N MET A 113 6.43 -2.79 3.07
CA MET A 113 5.12 -3.09 3.66
C MET A 113 4.02 -2.78 2.66
N ILE A 114 3.01 -3.64 2.61
CA ILE A 114 1.79 -3.38 1.83
C ILE A 114 0.56 -3.56 2.72
N TYR A 115 -0.48 -2.75 2.46
CA TYR A 115 -1.81 -2.90 3.03
C TYR A 115 -2.82 -3.12 1.91
N GLU A 116 -3.34 -4.34 1.78
CA GLU A 116 -4.10 -4.75 0.59
C GLU A 116 -5.35 -5.56 0.94
N PRO A 117 -6.41 -5.46 0.10
CA PRO A 117 -7.54 -6.36 0.19
C PRO A 117 -7.09 -7.79 -0.13
N THR A 118 -7.71 -8.75 0.56
CA THR A 118 -7.25 -10.14 0.51
C THR A 118 -8.45 -11.08 0.41
N ARG A 119 -8.38 -12.02 -0.54
CA ARG A 119 -9.32 -13.14 -0.62
C ARG A 119 -9.03 -14.15 0.49
N GLN A 120 -10.07 -14.85 0.92
CA GLN A 120 -9.92 -16.01 1.80
C GLN A 120 -9.35 -17.21 1.03
N ASP A 121 -8.78 -18.17 1.73
CA ASP A 121 -8.27 -19.38 1.11
C ASP A 121 -9.42 -20.15 0.44
N GLY A 122 -9.23 -20.51 -0.84
CA GLY A 122 -10.26 -21.14 -1.66
C GLY A 122 -11.38 -20.21 -2.16
N GLU A 123 -11.37 -18.95 -1.77
CA GLU A 123 -12.37 -17.97 -2.23
C GLU A 123 -12.11 -17.57 -3.68
N THR A 124 -13.14 -17.69 -4.53
CA THR A 124 -13.10 -17.14 -5.89
C THR A 124 -13.19 -15.61 -5.86
N ARG A 125 -12.85 -14.94 -6.97
CA ARG A 125 -13.06 -13.49 -7.09
C ARG A 125 -14.55 -13.12 -6.91
N GLU A 126 -15.46 -13.90 -7.47
CA GLU A 126 -16.89 -13.68 -7.29
C GLU A 126 -17.32 -13.82 -5.82
N GLY A 127 -16.82 -14.82 -5.12
CA GLY A 127 -17.04 -14.99 -3.68
C GLY A 127 -16.55 -13.81 -2.87
N TYR A 128 -15.37 -13.27 -3.21
CA TYR A 128 -14.82 -12.05 -2.61
C TYR A 128 -15.76 -10.85 -2.83
N LEU A 129 -16.26 -10.63 -4.07
CA LEU A 129 -17.17 -9.53 -4.39
C LEU A 129 -18.50 -9.63 -3.61
N GLN A 130 -19.05 -10.83 -3.50
CA GLN A 130 -20.26 -11.08 -2.70
C GLN A 130 -20.01 -10.80 -1.21
N ARG A 131 -18.86 -11.24 -0.67
CA ARG A 131 -18.45 -10.96 0.71
C ARG A 131 -18.21 -9.47 0.92
N PHE A 132 -17.57 -8.77 -0.03
CA PHE A 132 -17.37 -7.32 -0.01
C PHE A 132 -18.70 -6.58 0.19
N ARG A 133 -19.69 -6.86 -0.67
CA ARG A 133 -21.01 -6.24 -0.59
C ARG A 133 -21.72 -6.53 0.73
N ARG A 134 -21.71 -7.77 1.16
CA ARG A 134 -22.36 -8.22 2.40
C ARG A 134 -21.78 -7.57 3.63
N VAL A 135 -20.47 -7.38 3.70
CA VAL A 135 -19.78 -6.90 4.90
C VAL A 135 -19.66 -5.38 4.93
N ASN A 136 -19.35 -4.75 3.79
CA ASN A 136 -19.03 -3.32 3.78
C ASN A 136 -20.27 -2.43 3.60
N ARG A 137 -21.24 -2.84 2.78
CA ARG A 137 -22.45 -2.02 2.55
C ARG A 137 -23.19 -1.63 3.84
N PRO A 138 -23.40 -2.51 4.83
CA PRO A 138 -24.06 -2.12 6.08
C PRO A 138 -23.19 -1.25 7.00
N ARG A 139 -21.86 -1.22 6.78
CA ARG A 139 -20.90 -0.49 7.62
C ARG A 139 -20.61 0.92 7.11
N TRP A 140 -20.66 1.12 5.80
CA TRP A 140 -20.38 2.40 5.16
C TRP A 140 -21.65 3.24 5.05
N THR A 141 -22.25 3.52 6.22
CA THR A 141 -23.53 4.19 6.34
C THR A 141 -23.50 5.67 5.96
N MET A 142 -22.31 6.26 5.84
CA MET A 142 -22.14 7.66 5.43
C MET A 142 -22.22 7.85 3.92
N LEU A 143 -22.13 6.77 3.13
CA LEU A 143 -22.19 6.83 1.67
C LEU A 143 -23.65 6.92 1.20
N THR A 144 -23.87 7.78 0.22
CA THR A 144 -25.12 7.80 -0.55
C THR A 144 -25.24 6.52 -1.40
N PRO A 145 -26.45 6.18 -1.88
CA PRO A 145 -26.62 5.07 -2.81
C PRO A 145 -25.78 5.19 -4.08
N GLU A 146 -25.60 6.41 -4.59
CA GLU A 146 -24.84 6.72 -5.79
C GLU A 146 -23.34 6.51 -5.57
N GLU A 147 -22.81 6.99 -4.44
CA GLU A 147 -21.39 6.78 -4.06
C GLU A 147 -21.10 5.30 -3.84
N TRP A 148 -22.03 4.58 -3.18
CA TRP A 148 -21.89 3.12 -3.04
C TRP A 148 -21.86 2.42 -4.40
N ALA A 149 -22.73 2.81 -5.35
CA ALA A 149 -22.78 2.22 -6.67
C ALA A 149 -21.46 2.46 -7.44
N GLN A 150 -20.85 3.65 -7.30
CA GLN A 150 -19.54 3.96 -7.89
C GLN A 150 -18.43 3.07 -7.31
N ILE A 151 -18.39 2.91 -5.99
CA ILE A 151 -17.42 2.05 -5.31
C ILE A 151 -17.62 0.58 -5.71
N ASP A 152 -18.86 0.08 -5.69
CA ASP A 152 -19.17 -1.30 -6.08
C ASP A 152 -18.79 -1.57 -7.55
N HIS A 153 -19.02 -0.60 -8.42
CA HIS A 153 -18.58 -0.68 -9.82
C HIS A 153 -17.07 -0.74 -9.94
N HIS A 154 -16.35 0.16 -9.22
CA HIS A 154 -14.89 0.18 -9.21
C HIS A 154 -14.31 -1.16 -8.71
N VAL A 155 -14.72 -1.62 -7.54
CA VAL A 155 -14.27 -2.89 -6.95
C VAL A 155 -14.56 -4.08 -7.87
N THR A 156 -15.76 -4.08 -8.51
CA THR A 156 -16.14 -5.15 -9.44
C THR A 156 -15.30 -5.14 -10.72
N THR A 157 -14.88 -3.97 -11.18
CA THR A 157 -14.18 -3.82 -12.46
C THR A 157 -12.66 -3.93 -12.30
N CYS A 158 -12.11 -3.32 -11.23
CA CYS A 158 -10.67 -3.08 -11.10
C CYS A 158 -9.98 -3.99 -10.10
N ASP A 159 -10.68 -4.48 -9.05
CA ASP A 159 -10.00 -5.22 -7.99
C ASP A 159 -9.68 -6.67 -8.40
N LEU A 160 -8.43 -7.02 -8.23
CA LEU A 160 -7.86 -8.35 -8.45
C LEU A 160 -7.12 -8.80 -7.16
N PRO A 161 -7.84 -8.93 -6.02
CA PRO A 161 -7.19 -9.25 -4.75
C PRO A 161 -6.61 -10.67 -4.75
N GLU A 162 -5.47 -10.83 -4.10
CA GLU A 162 -4.83 -12.12 -3.91
C GLU A 162 -5.23 -12.77 -2.58
N THR A 163 -4.95 -14.06 -2.43
CA THR A 163 -5.01 -14.72 -1.13
C THR A 163 -3.79 -14.36 -0.27
N LYS A 164 -3.87 -14.55 1.04
CA LYS A 164 -2.72 -14.43 1.93
C LYS A 164 -1.52 -15.26 1.44
N ALA A 165 -1.79 -16.51 1.06
CA ALA A 165 -0.74 -17.42 0.57
C ALA A 165 -0.04 -16.86 -0.67
N THR A 166 -0.81 -16.32 -1.63
CA THR A 166 -0.27 -15.69 -2.84
C THR A 166 0.56 -14.46 -2.51
N TRP A 167 0.09 -13.55 -1.64
CA TRP A 167 0.87 -12.37 -1.23
C TRP A 167 2.22 -12.76 -0.62
N LEU A 168 2.23 -13.75 0.29
CA LEU A 168 3.49 -14.22 0.89
C LEU A 168 4.41 -14.87 -0.15
N ASP A 169 3.85 -15.58 -1.12
CA ASP A 169 4.62 -16.24 -2.18
C ASP A 169 5.22 -15.23 -3.17
N LEU A 170 4.45 -14.22 -3.56
CA LEU A 170 4.95 -13.11 -4.40
C LEU A 170 6.18 -12.44 -3.77
N GLY A 171 6.16 -12.21 -2.45
CA GLY A 171 7.33 -11.67 -1.75
C GLY A 171 8.55 -12.59 -1.84
N ARG A 172 8.39 -13.89 -1.64
CA ARG A 172 9.48 -14.86 -1.79
C ARG A 172 10.02 -14.92 -3.22
N GLN A 173 9.12 -14.97 -4.21
CA GLN A 173 9.50 -14.98 -5.64
C GLN A 173 10.17 -13.68 -6.08
N ALA A 174 9.86 -12.56 -5.42
CA ALA A 174 10.51 -11.27 -5.66
C ALA A 174 11.93 -11.17 -5.07
N GLY A 175 12.32 -12.10 -4.20
CA GLY A 175 13.67 -12.16 -3.61
C GLY A 175 13.77 -11.68 -2.17
N PHE A 176 12.66 -11.31 -1.52
CA PHE A 176 12.67 -10.94 -0.10
C PHE A 176 13.01 -12.15 0.78
N SER A 177 13.93 -11.93 1.74
CA SER A 177 14.42 -12.99 2.63
C SER A 177 13.35 -13.53 3.56
N LYS A 178 12.37 -12.68 3.92
CA LYS A 178 11.25 -13.04 4.80
C LYS A 178 9.97 -12.31 4.36
N ALA A 179 8.88 -13.07 4.30
CA ALA A 179 7.52 -12.54 4.04
C ALA A 179 6.60 -12.97 5.17
N ARG A 180 5.88 -12.03 5.79
CA ARG A 180 4.94 -12.30 6.88
C ARG A 180 3.77 -11.35 6.90
N GLU A 181 2.63 -11.82 7.40
CA GLU A 181 1.51 -10.98 7.79
C GLU A 181 1.82 -10.30 9.13
N LEU A 182 1.57 -9.01 9.24
CA LEU A 182 1.68 -8.24 10.47
C LEU A 182 0.31 -7.99 11.12
N PHE A 183 -0.71 -7.84 10.29
CA PHE A 183 -2.03 -7.46 10.76
C PHE A 183 -3.11 -7.97 9.79
N GLN A 184 -4.24 -8.34 10.35
CA GLN A 184 -5.50 -8.56 9.64
C GLN A 184 -6.56 -7.68 10.31
N ASP A 185 -7.31 -6.95 9.50
CA ASP A 185 -8.42 -6.15 10.02
C ASP A 185 -9.55 -7.06 10.57
N PRO A 186 -10.39 -6.56 11.51
CA PRO A 186 -11.45 -7.38 12.10
C PRO A 186 -12.51 -7.90 11.11
N THR A 187 -12.60 -7.31 9.92
CA THR A 187 -13.53 -7.76 8.87
C THR A 187 -12.97 -8.93 8.06
N GLY A 188 -11.65 -9.15 8.14
CA GLY A 188 -10.94 -10.15 7.35
C GLY A 188 -10.76 -9.77 5.88
N PHE A 189 -11.05 -8.49 5.51
CA PHE A 189 -10.86 -8.01 4.14
C PHE A 189 -9.44 -7.54 3.86
N TYR A 190 -8.84 -6.83 4.81
CA TYR A 190 -7.59 -6.14 4.62
C TYR A 190 -6.50 -6.73 5.48
N ARG A 191 -5.28 -6.81 4.92
CA ARG A 191 -4.10 -7.32 5.63
C ARG A 191 -2.91 -6.41 5.39
N VAL A 192 -2.04 -6.33 6.39
CA VAL A 192 -0.72 -5.76 6.23
C VAL A 192 0.31 -6.88 6.14
N PHE A 193 1.11 -6.83 5.11
CA PHE A 193 2.25 -7.72 4.92
C PHE A 193 3.55 -6.94 5.03
N ARG A 194 4.57 -7.59 5.54
CA ARG A 194 5.95 -7.10 5.56
C ARG A 194 6.86 -8.10 4.89
N TYR A 195 7.76 -7.56 4.07
CA TYR A 195 8.74 -8.28 3.31
C TYR A 195 10.12 -7.71 3.63
N ASP A 196 10.92 -8.45 4.37
CA ASP A 196 12.27 -8.03 4.77
C ASP A 196 13.27 -8.38 3.63
N ARG A 197 14.22 -7.50 3.41
CA ARG A 197 15.28 -7.70 2.40
C ARG A 197 16.33 -8.71 2.83
#